data_ef7618bcc0d203b5f777f1b600a36c44
#
_entry.id   ef7618bcc0d203b5f777f1b600a36c44
#
_cell.length_a   1.000
_cell.length_b   1.000
_cell.length_c   1.000
_cell.angle_alpha   90.00
_cell.angle_beta   90.00
_cell.angle_gamma   90.00
#
_symmetry.space_group_name_H-M   'P 1'
#
loop_
_entity.id
_entity.type
_entity.pdbx_description
1 polymer ?
#
loop_
_entity_poly.entity_id
_entity_poly.type
_entity_poly.pdbx_seq_one_letter_code
_entity_poly.pdbx_strand_id
1 'polypeptide(L)'
;MCDNHNTHDTSPHKGLEHEGHDMEHKKWSRRSFVQALGIAGSGSMFLGSNMISASAPSPLTAAVAAAETDNILILIRLSGGNDGLSTVIPIQQYDTYANARPNIYIPESKVLKLTDDFGVPTYMSALEPLWGDGQFKAVHGVGYENQSLSHFTGSDIFANTDLTTTGFSGENTGWMGRHFEELYPDYLINPPASPAAIQIGNLANLVFQGEETNYAFVTNNVDQLEQIAETGTFYDIENAPFDDCMYGDQLRFLRGVANTTYEYAGTIHDAYMAGQNQVEYQDNGFARQLALLARLIKGNLGTKVYMISLGGFDTHGNQPIVHERLMSNLSVAINNFYEDLAFTEQDDKVLSMTFSEFGRRIYENGSNGTDHGKAAPTLFFGSGLSGSAFVGDHPSLDEPNNRGNLEYTMDFRNLYGTVLAEWLCVPRESVEEHLLGHPYQAIDLGFNCSGETFDDIAMDNDPPILPETPPSQDPMDPNVDILDTIEHAAVYPATSPRNPYIHLEMPVAAHVDIELFNILGQRVGTLFNEMMLEGQVDINIRERMRDSLSTGKYIYRISVGDKKMSKSVMIA
;
A
#
# COMPACT_ATOMS: atom_id res chain seq x y z
N MET A 1 31.07 14.54 4.96
CA MET A 1 32.33 14.29 4.21
C MET A 1 32.09 14.69 2.78
N CYS A 2 32.10 15.99 2.55
CA CYS A 2 32.00 16.57 1.20
C CYS A 2 33.38 17.01 0.70
N ASP A 3 34.39 16.16 0.82
CA ASP A 3 35.73 16.46 0.38
C ASP A 3 36.11 15.71 -0.87
N ASN A 4 36.13 16.44 -1.98
CA ASN A 4 36.93 16.10 -3.14
C ASN A 4 37.44 17.37 -3.81
N HIS A 5 38.33 18.12 -3.12
CA HIS A 5 39.25 19.05 -3.78
C HIS A 5 40.63 18.94 -3.18
N ASN A 6 41.49 18.19 -3.88
CA ASN A 6 42.91 18.26 -3.75
C ASN A 6 43.42 19.63 -4.21
N THR A 7 43.69 20.53 -3.30
CA THR A 7 44.73 21.58 -3.50
C THR A 7 45.44 21.78 -2.18
N HIS A 8 46.71 21.44 -2.17
CA HIS A 8 47.64 21.80 -1.12
C HIS A 8 47.70 23.33 -1.01
N ASP A 9 47.13 23.87 0.06
CA ASP A 9 47.55 25.19 0.56
C ASP A 9 47.77 25.09 2.06
N THR A 10 49.02 25.36 2.45
CA THR A 10 49.50 25.34 3.82
C THR A 10 49.45 26.77 4.37
N SER A 11 48.30 27.16 4.91
CA SER A 11 48.23 28.33 5.79
C SER A 11 47.26 28.08 6.95
N PRO A 12 47.57 28.51 8.19
CA PRO A 12 46.76 28.19 9.33
C PRO A 12 45.60 29.18 9.45
N HIS A 13 44.41 28.82 8.96
CA HIS A 13 43.20 29.53 9.31
C HIS A 13 42.67 29.03 10.66
N LYS A 14 42.66 29.93 11.63
CA LYS A 14 42.01 29.74 12.92
C LYS A 14 40.52 29.71 12.72
N GLY A 15 39.92 28.54 12.99
CA GLY A 15 38.49 28.29 12.82
C GLY A 15 37.61 28.96 13.86
N LEU A 16 36.51 29.48 13.33
CA LEU A 16 35.25 29.71 14.07
C LEU A 16 34.13 28.76 13.61
N GLU A 17 34.36 28.05 12.52
CA GLU A 17 33.33 27.16 11.89
C GLU A 17 33.25 25.76 12.52
N HIS A 18 34.31 25.30 13.21
CA HIS A 18 34.33 23.98 13.84
C HIS A 18 33.53 23.87 15.15
N GLU A 19 33.35 24.97 15.89
CA GLU A 19 32.67 24.92 17.19
C GLU A 19 31.16 24.73 17.07
N GLY A 20 30.50 25.24 16.04
CA GLY A 20 29.08 25.05 15.78
C GLY A 20 28.75 23.63 15.35
N HIS A 21 29.58 23.07 14.47
CA HIS A 21 29.44 21.73 13.95
C HIS A 21 29.64 20.64 15.05
N ASP A 22 30.67 20.84 15.89
CA ASP A 22 30.94 19.91 17.01
C ASP A 22 29.90 19.99 18.13
N MET A 23 29.21 21.11 18.30
CA MET A 23 28.12 21.25 19.28
C MET A 23 26.84 20.52 18.86
N GLU A 24 26.52 20.45 17.56
CA GLU A 24 25.40 19.67 17.06
C GLU A 24 25.65 18.17 17.15
N HIS A 25 26.86 17.71 16.90
CA HIS A 25 27.24 16.29 17.11
C HIS A 25 27.16 15.83 18.56
N LYS A 26 27.26 16.73 19.53
CA LYS A 26 27.11 16.41 20.96
C LYS A 26 25.64 16.25 21.38
N LYS A 27 24.68 16.83 20.64
CA LYS A 27 23.24 16.69 20.90
C LYS A 27 22.64 15.41 20.33
N TRP A 28 23.26 14.86 19.30
CA TRP A 28 22.84 13.61 18.69
C TRP A 28 23.78 12.49 19.11
N SER A 29 23.25 11.45 19.75
CA SER A 29 24.05 10.24 19.97
C SER A 29 24.34 9.61 18.60
N ARG A 30 25.53 8.99 18.44
CA ARG A 30 25.87 8.23 17.22
C ARG A 30 24.79 7.23 16.84
N ARG A 31 24.09 6.69 17.84
CA ARG A 31 23.00 5.74 17.68
C ARG A 31 21.75 6.40 17.07
N SER A 32 21.39 7.61 17.51
CA SER A 32 20.27 8.38 16.97
C SER A 32 20.51 8.84 15.54
N PHE A 33 21.76 9.22 15.24
CA PHE A 33 22.18 9.62 13.90
C PHE A 33 22.17 8.43 12.91
N VAL A 34 22.68 7.28 13.31
CA VAL A 34 22.67 6.07 12.47
C VAL A 34 21.25 5.52 12.30
N GLN A 35 20.41 5.66 13.32
CA GLN A 35 18.99 5.33 13.21
C GLN A 35 18.26 6.26 12.24
N ALA A 36 18.54 7.56 12.25
CA ALA A 36 18.01 8.52 11.28
C ALA A 36 18.51 8.26 9.85
N LEU A 37 19.81 7.97 9.66
CA LEU A 37 20.38 7.65 8.35
C LEU A 37 19.85 6.33 7.73
N GLY A 38 19.54 5.33 8.56
CA GLY A 38 18.94 4.06 8.10
C GLY A 38 17.54 4.22 7.51
N ILE A 39 16.94 5.39 7.68
CA ILE A 39 15.54 5.71 7.33
C ILE A 39 15.47 6.68 6.14
N ALA A 40 16.57 7.38 5.82
CA ALA A 40 16.61 8.40 4.77
C ALA A 40 16.27 7.92 3.34
N GLY A 41 16.02 6.63 3.15
CA GLY A 41 15.53 6.07 1.88
C GLY A 41 14.02 5.82 1.82
N SER A 42 13.26 6.11 2.90
CA SER A 42 11.83 5.76 2.96
C SER A 42 10.93 6.84 3.57
N GLY A 43 11.45 8.03 3.85
CA GLY A 43 10.66 9.13 4.45
C GLY A 43 10.10 8.84 5.85
N SER A 44 10.63 7.83 6.54
CA SER A 44 10.13 7.39 7.85
C SER A 44 11.18 7.60 8.95
N MET A 45 10.78 8.13 10.10
CA MET A 45 11.64 8.29 11.28
C MET A 45 11.19 7.44 12.46
N PHE A 46 12.13 6.96 13.26
CA PHE A 46 11.86 6.35 14.55
C PHE A 46 12.03 7.38 15.68
N LEU A 47 10.97 7.63 16.44
CA LEU A 47 11.00 8.37 17.68
C LEU A 47 10.70 7.40 18.83
N GLY A 48 11.76 6.99 19.53
CA GLY A 48 11.65 5.93 20.53
C GLY A 48 11.45 4.56 19.90
N SER A 49 10.39 3.85 20.30
CA SER A 49 9.97 2.55 19.72
C SER A 49 9.01 2.67 18.55
N ASN A 50 8.59 3.89 18.19
CA ASN A 50 7.61 4.14 17.13
C ASN A 50 8.27 4.66 15.86
N MET A 51 7.73 4.23 14.73
CA MET A 51 8.06 4.77 13.42
C MET A 51 7.02 5.82 13.05
N ILE A 52 7.47 6.99 12.64
CA ILE A 52 6.64 8.10 12.17
C ILE A 52 7.18 8.55 10.82
N SER A 53 6.28 8.67 9.84
CA SER A 53 6.58 9.24 8.53
C SER A 53 5.69 10.44 8.31
N ALA A 54 6.27 11.57 7.93
CA ALA A 54 5.54 12.80 7.67
C ALA A 54 6.24 13.64 6.60
N SER A 55 5.49 14.44 5.93
CA SER A 55 5.95 15.25 4.82
C SER A 55 5.14 16.56 4.68
N ALA A 56 5.56 17.58 3.97
CA ALA A 56 5.14 19.00 4.09
C ALA A 56 4.74 19.79 2.80
N PRO A 57 3.70 20.59 2.62
CA PRO A 57 3.19 21.30 1.40
C PRO A 57 3.11 22.85 1.33
N SER A 58 2.60 23.44 0.22
CA SER A 58 2.51 24.85 -0.17
C SER A 58 1.14 25.56 0.06
N PRO A 59 1.08 26.89 0.40
CA PRO A 59 -0.16 27.59 0.76
C PRO A 59 -1.17 27.82 -0.38
N LEU A 60 -0.74 27.88 -1.62
CA LEU A 60 -1.63 28.19 -2.75
C LEU A 60 -2.50 27.01 -3.13
N THR A 61 -1.95 25.81 -3.05
CA THR A 61 -2.63 24.55 -3.33
C THR A 61 -3.52 24.10 -2.18
N ALA A 62 -3.19 24.46 -0.92
CA ALA A 62 -4.08 24.26 0.22
C ALA A 62 -5.42 25.00 0.04
N ALA A 63 -5.43 26.14 -0.65
CA ALA A 63 -6.66 26.90 -0.95
C ALA A 63 -7.50 26.23 -2.06
N VAL A 64 -6.87 25.54 -2.99
CA VAL A 64 -7.55 24.78 -4.06
C VAL A 64 -8.04 23.43 -3.52
N ALA A 65 -7.23 22.75 -2.71
CA ALA A 65 -7.59 21.49 -2.06
C ALA A 65 -8.68 21.64 -0.97
N ALA A 66 -8.75 22.81 -0.33
CA ALA A 66 -9.80 23.11 0.67
C ALA A 66 -11.15 23.45 0.04
N ALA A 67 -11.24 23.55 -1.29
CA ALA A 67 -12.42 24.18 -1.89
C ALA A 67 -13.61 23.24 -2.10
N GLU A 68 -13.45 21.90 -2.14
CA GLU A 68 -14.47 21.20 -2.92
C GLU A 68 -15.14 19.99 -2.27
N THR A 69 -14.60 19.33 -1.28
CA THR A 69 -15.38 18.29 -0.57
C THR A 69 -14.94 18.03 0.86
N ASP A 70 -15.89 17.74 1.73
CA ASP A 70 -15.64 17.25 3.09
C ASP A 70 -15.51 15.72 3.15
N ASN A 71 -15.59 15.06 2.01
CA ASN A 71 -15.56 13.62 1.90
C ASN A 71 -14.23 13.02 2.38
N ILE A 72 -14.35 11.90 3.07
CA ILE A 72 -13.25 11.16 3.68
C ILE A 72 -13.22 9.75 3.08
N LEU A 73 -12.03 9.31 2.66
CA LEU A 73 -11.80 7.97 2.15
C LEU A 73 -11.01 7.14 3.16
N ILE A 74 -11.49 5.94 3.48
CA ILE A 74 -10.76 4.96 4.28
C ILE A 74 -10.39 3.77 3.41
N LEU A 75 -9.09 3.56 3.22
CA LEU A 75 -8.53 2.42 2.54
C LEU A 75 -8.30 1.29 3.54
N ILE A 76 -8.94 0.15 3.36
CA ILE A 76 -8.85 -1.02 4.23
C ILE A 76 -8.10 -2.13 3.50
N ARG A 77 -6.84 -2.34 3.82
CA ARG A 77 -6.05 -3.41 3.21
C ARG A 77 -6.34 -4.76 3.87
N LEU A 78 -6.83 -5.72 3.09
CA LEU A 78 -6.97 -7.13 3.49
C LEU A 78 -5.69 -7.87 3.07
N SER A 79 -4.68 -7.88 3.93
CA SER A 79 -3.34 -8.38 3.57
C SER A 79 -3.25 -9.90 3.63
N GLY A 80 -2.85 -10.51 2.52
CA GLY A 80 -2.65 -11.95 2.36
C GLY A 80 -3.45 -12.59 1.23
N GLY A 81 -4.24 -11.83 0.46
CA GLY A 81 -5.09 -12.37 -0.61
C GLY A 81 -6.43 -12.89 -0.07
N ASN A 82 -7.44 -12.03 -0.05
CA ASN A 82 -8.77 -12.36 0.46
C ASN A 82 -9.46 -13.42 -0.40
N ASP A 83 -10.08 -14.42 0.23
CA ASP A 83 -10.89 -15.42 -0.46
C ASP A 83 -12.27 -14.88 -0.81
N GLY A 84 -12.43 -14.49 -2.08
CA GLY A 84 -13.66 -13.90 -2.58
C GLY A 84 -14.88 -14.79 -2.43
N LEU A 85 -14.76 -16.10 -2.68
CA LEU A 85 -15.87 -17.04 -2.60
C LEU A 85 -16.30 -17.38 -1.16
N SER A 86 -15.45 -17.12 -0.17
CA SER A 86 -15.83 -17.18 1.24
C SER A 86 -16.24 -15.81 1.80
N THR A 87 -16.14 -14.74 1.00
CA THR A 87 -16.59 -13.38 1.34
C THR A 87 -17.97 -13.10 0.76
N VAL A 88 -18.15 -13.33 -0.54
CA VAL A 88 -19.42 -13.21 -1.26
C VAL A 88 -19.72 -14.56 -1.91
N ILE A 89 -20.79 -15.21 -1.45
CA ILE A 89 -21.15 -16.57 -1.85
C ILE A 89 -22.13 -16.52 -3.02
N PRO A 90 -21.78 -17.14 -4.18
CA PRO A 90 -22.64 -17.16 -5.35
C PRO A 90 -23.75 -18.22 -5.18
N ILE A 91 -24.94 -17.81 -4.76
CA ILE A 91 -26.08 -18.69 -4.51
C ILE A 91 -26.55 -19.37 -5.81
N GLN A 92 -26.56 -18.63 -6.91
CA GLN A 92 -26.93 -19.15 -8.23
C GLN A 92 -25.95 -20.21 -8.78
N GLN A 93 -24.72 -20.27 -8.29
CA GLN A 93 -23.70 -21.27 -8.65
C GLN A 93 -23.27 -22.10 -7.43
N TYR A 94 -24.15 -22.24 -6.44
CA TYR A 94 -23.81 -22.84 -5.15
C TYR A 94 -23.29 -24.27 -5.27
N ASP A 95 -23.91 -25.11 -6.12
CA ASP A 95 -23.48 -26.49 -6.31
C ASP A 95 -22.04 -26.56 -6.89
N THR A 96 -21.71 -25.72 -7.86
CA THR A 96 -20.36 -25.61 -8.43
C THR A 96 -19.37 -25.16 -7.36
N TYR A 97 -19.72 -24.13 -6.57
CA TYR A 97 -18.91 -23.65 -5.44
C TYR A 97 -18.66 -24.75 -4.40
N ALA A 98 -19.71 -25.44 -3.94
CA ALA A 98 -19.60 -26.49 -2.91
C ALA A 98 -18.80 -27.71 -3.41
N ASN A 99 -19.00 -28.11 -4.68
CA ASN A 99 -18.25 -29.21 -5.28
C ASN A 99 -16.76 -28.90 -5.47
N ALA A 100 -16.40 -27.65 -5.73
CA ALA A 100 -15.01 -27.21 -5.84
C ALA A 100 -14.28 -27.18 -4.49
N ARG A 101 -15.02 -27.09 -3.38
CA ARG A 101 -14.49 -26.89 -2.01
C ARG A 101 -15.15 -27.82 -0.98
N PRO A 102 -15.17 -29.15 -1.16
CA PRO A 102 -15.97 -30.07 -0.37
C PRO A 102 -15.69 -30.04 1.14
N ASN A 103 -14.51 -29.56 1.57
CA ASN A 103 -14.14 -29.48 2.99
C ASN A 103 -14.20 -28.06 3.57
N ILE A 104 -14.19 -27.01 2.73
CA ILE A 104 -14.11 -25.63 3.20
C ILE A 104 -15.24 -24.72 2.72
N TYR A 105 -16.18 -25.23 1.91
CA TYR A 105 -17.35 -24.45 1.51
C TYR A 105 -18.20 -24.06 2.72
N ILE A 106 -18.90 -22.94 2.62
CA ILE A 106 -19.81 -22.46 3.65
C ILE A 106 -21.18 -23.09 3.39
N PRO A 107 -21.71 -23.93 4.31
CA PRO A 107 -23.01 -24.57 4.14
C PRO A 107 -24.15 -23.56 3.92
N GLU A 108 -25.13 -23.87 3.09
CA GLU A 108 -26.23 -22.96 2.76
C GLU A 108 -26.97 -22.46 4.01
N SER A 109 -27.05 -23.26 5.07
CA SER A 109 -27.61 -22.87 6.38
C SER A 109 -26.79 -21.79 7.10
N LYS A 110 -25.54 -21.53 6.66
CA LYS A 110 -24.67 -20.48 7.16
C LYS A 110 -24.47 -19.35 6.16
N VAL A 111 -25.31 -19.24 5.15
CA VAL A 111 -25.34 -18.14 4.18
C VAL A 111 -26.47 -17.19 4.53
N LEU A 112 -26.15 -15.96 4.79
CA LEU A 112 -27.09 -14.85 4.87
C LEU A 112 -27.35 -14.35 3.45
N LYS A 113 -28.52 -14.67 2.91
CA LYS A 113 -28.94 -14.28 1.57
C LYS A 113 -29.28 -12.79 1.57
N LEU A 114 -28.51 -11.99 0.85
CA LEU A 114 -28.74 -10.55 0.68
C LEU A 114 -29.52 -10.25 -0.59
N THR A 115 -29.37 -11.11 -1.62
CA THR A 115 -30.18 -11.14 -2.84
C THR A 115 -30.50 -12.59 -3.19
N ASP A 116 -31.26 -12.82 -4.27
CA ASP A 116 -31.54 -14.17 -4.77
C ASP A 116 -30.26 -14.85 -5.29
N ASP A 117 -29.29 -14.06 -5.79
CA ASP A 117 -28.09 -14.54 -6.47
C ASP A 117 -26.87 -14.63 -5.56
N PHE A 118 -26.80 -13.78 -4.52
CA PHE A 118 -25.61 -13.63 -3.68
C PHE A 118 -25.95 -13.47 -2.20
N GLY A 119 -25.01 -13.93 -1.37
CA GLY A 119 -25.07 -13.75 0.07
C GLY A 119 -23.69 -13.62 0.68
N VAL A 120 -23.67 -13.36 1.98
CA VAL A 120 -22.46 -13.36 2.79
C VAL A 120 -22.55 -14.43 3.86
N PRO A 121 -21.45 -14.91 4.44
CA PRO A 121 -21.51 -15.84 5.57
C PRO A 121 -22.25 -15.23 6.77
N THR A 122 -22.97 -16.07 7.54
CA THR A 122 -23.67 -15.63 8.76
C THR A 122 -22.77 -15.02 9.81
N TYR A 123 -21.47 -15.31 9.80
CA TYR A 123 -20.51 -14.64 10.68
C TYR A 123 -20.20 -13.18 10.29
N MET A 124 -20.72 -12.73 9.14
CA MET A 124 -20.74 -11.33 8.71
C MET A 124 -22.10 -10.66 8.94
N SER A 125 -23.01 -11.27 9.72
CA SER A 125 -24.37 -10.72 9.94
C SER A 125 -24.39 -9.32 10.58
N ALA A 126 -23.30 -8.88 11.17
CA ALA A 126 -23.17 -7.49 11.63
C ALA A 126 -23.26 -6.46 10.48
N LEU A 127 -23.15 -6.88 9.21
CA LEU A 127 -23.36 -6.02 8.05
C LEU A 127 -24.83 -5.92 7.62
N GLU A 128 -25.76 -6.70 8.21
CA GLU A 128 -27.19 -6.61 7.87
C GLU A 128 -27.78 -5.21 8.03
N PRO A 129 -27.49 -4.47 9.12
CA PRO A 129 -27.97 -3.09 9.24
C PRO A 129 -27.46 -2.20 8.10
N LEU A 130 -26.16 -2.23 7.80
CA LEU A 130 -25.58 -1.47 6.69
C LEU A 130 -26.17 -1.86 5.34
N TRP A 131 -26.46 -3.13 5.11
CA TRP A 131 -27.16 -3.59 3.91
C TRP A 131 -28.59 -3.03 3.86
N GLY A 132 -29.33 -3.13 4.96
CA GLY A 132 -30.70 -2.63 5.06
C GLY A 132 -30.82 -1.11 4.85
N ASP A 133 -29.83 -0.37 5.31
CA ASP A 133 -29.76 1.10 5.23
C ASP A 133 -29.15 1.59 3.90
N GLY A 134 -28.76 0.69 2.99
CA GLY A 134 -28.20 1.08 1.70
C GLY A 134 -26.74 1.50 1.73
N GLN A 135 -26.00 1.09 2.75
CA GLN A 135 -24.63 1.52 3.05
C GLN A 135 -23.56 0.46 2.78
N PHE A 136 -23.89 -0.58 2.03
CA PHE A 136 -22.97 -1.66 1.69
C PHE A 136 -23.07 -2.05 0.22
N LYS A 137 -21.96 -1.98 -0.52
CA LYS A 137 -21.82 -2.54 -1.87
C LYS A 137 -20.63 -3.49 -1.95
N ALA A 138 -20.74 -4.51 -2.78
CA ALA A 138 -19.63 -5.37 -3.14
C ALA A 138 -19.47 -5.39 -4.67
N VAL A 139 -18.30 -4.97 -5.16
CA VAL A 139 -17.94 -5.02 -6.57
C VAL A 139 -17.27 -6.35 -6.85
N HIS A 140 -17.83 -7.12 -7.78
CA HIS A 140 -17.35 -8.45 -8.15
C HIS A 140 -16.09 -8.41 -8.98
N GLY A 141 -15.33 -9.50 -8.95
CA GLY A 141 -14.33 -9.86 -9.92
C GLY A 141 -13.19 -8.84 -10.10
N VAL A 142 -12.83 -8.11 -9.04
CA VAL A 142 -11.81 -7.06 -9.10
C VAL A 142 -10.42 -7.67 -9.23
N GLY A 143 -9.70 -7.24 -10.26
CA GLY A 143 -8.36 -7.73 -10.57
C GLY A 143 -7.75 -6.96 -11.74
N TYR A 144 -6.86 -7.58 -12.50
CA TYR A 144 -6.24 -7.01 -13.69
C TYR A 144 -5.68 -8.11 -14.59
N GLU A 145 -5.38 -7.72 -15.82
CA GLU A 145 -4.81 -8.64 -16.82
C GLU A 145 -3.44 -9.16 -16.37
N ASN A 146 -3.20 -10.47 -16.56
CA ASN A 146 -1.95 -11.13 -16.16
C ASN A 146 -1.58 -10.94 -14.67
N GLN A 147 -2.60 -10.95 -13.81
CA GLN A 147 -2.46 -10.65 -12.39
C GLN A 147 -1.36 -11.46 -11.70
N SER A 148 -0.44 -10.74 -11.02
CA SER A 148 0.62 -11.34 -10.21
C SER A 148 0.05 -12.01 -8.98
N LEU A 149 0.51 -13.22 -8.68
CA LEU A 149 0.15 -13.98 -7.48
C LEU A 149 1.24 -13.89 -6.40
N SER A 150 2.19 -12.96 -6.54
CA SER A 150 3.18 -12.61 -5.51
C SER A 150 2.61 -11.53 -4.59
N HIS A 151 2.68 -11.73 -3.28
CA HIS A 151 2.24 -10.74 -2.29
C HIS A 151 2.94 -9.38 -2.47
N PHE A 152 4.22 -9.37 -2.82
CA PHE A 152 4.99 -8.14 -3.02
C PHE A 152 4.56 -7.44 -4.31
N THR A 153 4.74 -8.11 -5.43
CA THR A 153 4.40 -7.55 -6.74
C THR A 153 2.92 -7.19 -6.85
N GLY A 154 2.02 -8.06 -6.36
CA GLY A 154 0.58 -7.77 -6.33
C GLY A 154 0.26 -6.54 -5.47
N SER A 155 0.89 -6.41 -4.29
CA SER A 155 0.72 -5.22 -3.44
C SER A 155 1.24 -3.96 -4.10
N ASP A 156 2.40 -4.03 -4.77
CA ASP A 156 3.00 -2.90 -5.45
C ASP A 156 2.12 -2.45 -6.64
N ILE A 157 1.60 -3.39 -7.45
CA ILE A 157 0.69 -3.08 -8.55
C ILE A 157 -0.60 -2.41 -8.06
N PHE A 158 -1.22 -2.92 -7.00
CA PHE A 158 -2.41 -2.27 -6.42
C PHE A 158 -2.09 -0.89 -5.80
N ALA A 159 -0.85 -0.66 -5.40
CA ALA A 159 -0.42 0.63 -4.86
C ALA A 159 -0.03 1.63 -5.94
N ASN A 160 0.71 1.20 -6.97
CA ASN A 160 1.25 2.09 -8.00
C ASN A 160 0.43 2.15 -9.30
N THR A 161 -0.49 1.22 -9.51
CA THR A 161 -1.32 1.05 -10.73
C THR A 161 -0.57 0.65 -12.01
N ASP A 162 0.73 0.40 -11.92
CA ASP A 162 1.56 -0.01 -13.04
C ASP A 162 1.53 -1.54 -13.23
N LEU A 163 0.81 -2.02 -14.24
CA LEU A 163 0.70 -3.45 -14.55
C LEU A 163 2.01 -4.06 -15.06
N THR A 164 2.98 -3.23 -15.44
CA THR A 164 4.32 -3.67 -15.85
C THR A 164 5.26 -3.90 -14.67
N THR A 165 4.80 -3.57 -13.44
CA THR A 165 5.58 -3.78 -12.22
C THR A 165 5.98 -5.24 -12.07
N THR A 166 7.28 -5.46 -11.97
CA THR A 166 7.88 -6.75 -11.59
C THR A 166 8.58 -6.59 -10.24
N GLY A 167 9.08 -7.68 -9.67
CA GLY A 167 9.85 -7.57 -8.43
C GLY A 167 11.06 -6.59 -8.49
N PHE A 168 11.37 -6.00 -9.63
CA PHE A 168 12.60 -5.23 -9.90
C PHE A 168 12.41 -3.93 -10.64
N SER A 169 11.34 -3.79 -11.38
CA SER A 169 11.01 -2.61 -12.16
C SER A 169 9.54 -2.29 -11.96
N GLY A 170 9.19 -1.06 -12.17
CA GLY A 170 7.84 -0.55 -12.03
C GLY A 170 7.87 0.87 -11.48
N GLU A 171 6.71 1.48 -11.46
CA GLU A 171 6.52 2.80 -10.91
C GLU A 171 6.79 2.81 -9.40
N ASN A 172 7.58 3.78 -8.94
CA ASN A 172 7.94 3.93 -7.52
C ASN A 172 6.99 4.85 -6.75
N THR A 173 6.02 5.47 -7.43
CA THR A 173 4.99 6.32 -6.83
C THR A 173 3.67 5.60 -6.72
N GLY A 174 2.89 5.92 -5.69
CA GLY A 174 1.54 5.40 -5.49
C GLY A 174 0.47 6.31 -6.11
N TRP A 175 -0.70 5.75 -6.43
CA TRP A 175 -1.79 6.52 -7.05
C TRP A 175 -2.29 7.68 -6.16
N MET A 176 -2.35 7.50 -4.85
CA MET A 176 -2.65 8.58 -3.91
C MET A 176 -1.46 9.51 -3.69
N GLY A 177 -0.23 8.97 -3.78
CA GLY A 177 0.99 9.78 -3.72
C GLY A 177 1.05 10.79 -4.86
N ARG A 178 0.77 10.37 -6.10
CA ARG A 178 0.68 11.27 -7.27
C ARG A 178 -0.43 12.30 -7.12
N HIS A 179 -1.60 11.91 -6.59
CA HIS A 179 -2.68 12.85 -6.28
C HIS A 179 -2.25 13.92 -5.27
N PHE A 180 -1.61 13.52 -4.18
CA PHE A 180 -1.14 14.48 -3.18
C PHE A 180 0.02 15.35 -3.68
N GLU A 181 0.86 14.83 -4.57
CA GLU A 181 1.95 15.58 -5.18
C GLU A 181 1.43 16.71 -6.07
N GLU A 182 0.37 16.47 -6.84
CA GLU A 182 -0.32 17.52 -7.58
C GLU A 182 -0.95 18.56 -6.63
N LEU A 183 -1.61 18.12 -5.56
CA LEU A 183 -2.25 19.03 -4.58
C LEU A 183 -1.22 19.83 -3.77
N TYR A 184 -0.05 19.24 -3.50
CA TYR A 184 0.93 19.76 -2.55
C TYR A 184 2.37 19.71 -3.11
N PRO A 185 2.69 20.43 -4.20
CA PRO A 185 3.99 20.34 -4.88
C PRO A 185 5.18 20.77 -4.00
N ASP A 186 4.97 21.64 -2.99
CA ASP A 186 6.00 22.10 -2.06
C ASP A 186 5.91 21.45 -0.68
N TYR A 187 5.47 20.21 -0.64
CA TYR A 187 5.08 19.48 0.57
C TYR A 187 6.14 19.46 1.69
N LEU A 188 7.43 19.52 1.42
CA LEU A 188 8.49 19.54 2.44
C LEU A 188 8.77 20.93 3.04
N ILE A 189 8.21 22.00 2.46
CA ILE A 189 8.48 23.39 2.85
C ILE A 189 7.26 24.01 3.55
N ASN A 190 6.07 23.72 3.08
CA ASN A 190 4.82 24.34 3.53
C ASN A 190 3.75 23.26 3.81
N PRO A 191 3.68 22.63 5.00
CA PRO A 191 2.65 21.62 5.35
C PRO A 191 1.22 22.16 5.41
N PRO A 192 0.17 21.40 5.00
CA PRO A 192 -1.19 21.74 5.36
C PRO A 192 -1.37 21.67 6.88
N ALA A 193 -2.39 22.32 7.37
CA ALA A 193 -2.73 22.32 8.80
C ALA A 193 -3.01 20.91 9.36
N SER A 194 -3.38 19.97 8.49
CA SER A 194 -3.66 18.57 8.82
C SER A 194 -2.88 17.64 7.90
N PRO A 195 -2.49 16.44 8.34
CA PRO A 195 -1.84 15.46 7.46
C PRO A 195 -2.67 15.18 6.20
N ALA A 196 -2.04 15.10 5.03
CA ALA A 196 -2.71 14.77 3.77
C ALA A 196 -3.37 13.38 3.85
N ALA A 197 -2.65 12.43 4.44
CA ALA A 197 -3.19 11.12 4.81
C ALA A 197 -2.67 10.66 6.17
N ILE A 198 -3.42 9.76 6.81
CA ILE A 198 -2.97 9.03 8.00
C ILE A 198 -3.03 7.53 7.74
N GLN A 199 -1.92 6.86 8.02
CA GLN A 199 -1.86 5.41 7.99
C GLN A 199 -1.63 4.86 9.40
N ILE A 200 -2.50 3.94 9.84
CA ILE A 200 -2.28 3.22 11.09
C ILE A 200 -1.42 1.98 10.80
N GLY A 201 -0.19 2.01 11.28
CA GLY A 201 0.77 0.95 11.01
C GLY A 201 2.19 1.28 11.44
N ASN A 202 3.15 0.48 10.96
CA ASN A 202 4.57 0.64 11.30
C ASN A 202 5.46 1.05 10.13
N LEU A 203 4.95 0.95 8.90
CA LEU A 203 5.70 1.23 7.67
C LEU A 203 4.81 2.01 6.71
N ALA A 204 5.36 3.04 6.10
CA ALA A 204 4.68 3.79 5.05
C ALA A 204 4.36 2.86 3.86
N ASN A 205 3.16 3.02 3.30
CA ASN A 205 2.70 2.25 2.15
C ASN A 205 3.02 2.98 0.85
N LEU A 206 3.32 2.20 -0.20
CA LEU A 206 3.59 2.72 -1.54
C LEU A 206 2.38 3.52 -2.10
N VAL A 207 1.16 3.22 -1.71
CA VAL A 207 -0.05 3.98 -2.11
C VAL A 207 0.13 5.49 -1.95
N PHE A 208 0.83 5.93 -0.90
CA PHE A 208 1.03 7.34 -0.56
C PHE A 208 2.40 7.89 -0.97
N GLN A 209 3.21 7.12 -1.69
CA GLN A 209 4.54 7.53 -2.11
C GLN A 209 4.45 8.42 -3.35
N GLY A 210 4.92 9.67 -3.26
CA GLY A 210 5.23 10.53 -4.40
C GLY A 210 6.69 10.38 -4.82
N GLU A 211 7.17 11.20 -5.76
CA GLU A 211 8.55 11.12 -6.26
C GLU A 211 9.58 11.35 -5.15
N GLU A 212 9.40 12.39 -4.35
CA GLU A 212 10.38 12.77 -3.32
C GLU A 212 10.02 12.27 -1.92
N THR A 213 8.72 12.06 -1.62
CA THR A 213 8.28 11.83 -0.25
C THR A 213 7.04 10.93 -0.17
N ASN A 214 6.78 10.38 1.04
CA ASN A 214 5.53 9.70 1.34
C ASN A 214 4.57 10.68 2.04
N TYR A 215 3.36 10.82 1.53
CA TYR A 215 2.35 11.78 1.97
C TYR A 215 1.50 11.33 3.17
N ALA A 216 1.71 10.13 3.68
CA ALA A 216 1.00 9.64 4.85
C ALA A 216 1.77 9.89 6.15
N PHE A 217 1.10 10.44 7.15
CA PHE A 217 1.56 10.37 8.52
C PHE A 217 1.29 8.96 9.06
N VAL A 218 2.37 8.22 9.37
CA VAL A 218 2.26 6.83 9.83
C VAL A 218 2.41 6.77 11.34
N THR A 219 1.42 6.22 12.03
CA THR A 219 1.47 6.01 13.48
C THR A 219 0.78 4.72 13.88
N ASN A 220 1.25 4.09 14.94
CA ASN A 220 0.59 2.96 15.58
C ASN A 220 0.16 3.26 17.02
N ASN A 221 0.51 4.43 17.54
CA ASN A 221 0.24 4.84 18.92
C ASN A 221 0.07 6.36 19.04
N VAL A 222 -1.17 6.78 19.24
CA VAL A 222 -1.51 8.21 19.37
C VAL A 222 -1.16 8.75 20.76
N ASP A 223 -1.11 7.92 21.81
CA ASP A 223 -0.80 8.36 23.16
C ASP A 223 0.62 8.94 23.31
N GLN A 224 1.53 8.60 22.37
CA GLN A 224 2.89 9.14 22.35
C GLN A 224 3.02 10.47 21.57
N LEU A 225 2.00 10.85 20.82
CA LEU A 225 2.08 12.06 19.99
C LEU A 225 2.14 13.34 20.84
N GLU A 226 1.46 13.37 21.99
CA GLU A 226 1.56 14.49 22.95
C GLU A 226 3.00 14.73 23.38
N GLN A 227 3.71 13.68 23.80
CA GLN A 227 5.10 13.78 24.20
C GLN A 227 6.00 14.24 23.04
N ILE A 228 5.74 13.78 21.81
CA ILE A 228 6.47 14.18 20.61
C ILE A 228 6.24 15.66 20.32
N ALA A 229 5.01 16.13 20.41
CA ALA A 229 4.67 17.54 20.21
C ALA A 229 5.32 18.45 21.26
N GLU A 230 5.31 18.04 22.54
CA GLU A 230 5.88 18.81 23.65
C GLU A 230 7.42 18.88 23.65
N THR A 231 8.07 17.78 23.24
CA THR A 231 9.54 17.65 23.31
C THR A 231 10.24 17.96 22.00
N GLY A 232 9.50 18.14 20.91
CA GLY A 232 10.02 18.44 19.59
C GLY A 232 10.76 19.77 19.54
N THR A 233 11.84 19.82 18.77
CA THR A 233 12.61 21.03 18.50
C THR A 233 12.54 21.36 17.04
N PHE A 234 11.89 22.47 16.69
CA PHE A 234 11.79 22.95 15.32
C PHE A 234 13.14 23.42 14.81
N TYR A 235 13.46 23.06 13.58
CA TYR A 235 14.67 23.46 12.87
C TYR A 235 14.36 24.60 11.90
N ASP A 236 15.25 25.57 11.81
CA ASP A 236 15.20 26.56 10.74
C ASP A 236 15.73 25.90 9.44
N ILE A 237 14.82 25.55 8.54
CA ILE A 237 15.15 24.93 7.25
C ILE A 237 15.26 25.94 6.11
N GLU A 238 14.77 27.16 6.30
CA GLU A 238 14.79 28.22 5.30
C GLU A 238 16.08 29.02 5.34
N ASN A 239 16.54 29.42 6.54
CA ASN A 239 17.66 30.33 6.72
C ASN A 239 18.95 29.64 7.24
N ALA A 240 18.83 28.37 7.66
CA ALA A 240 20.02 27.65 8.12
C ALA A 240 21.00 27.39 6.96
N PRO A 241 22.30 27.60 7.15
CA PRO A 241 23.28 27.25 6.14
C PRO A 241 23.37 25.73 6.00
N PHE A 242 23.05 25.23 4.82
CA PHE A 242 23.28 23.83 4.44
C PHE A 242 24.42 23.78 3.43
N ASP A 243 25.25 22.74 3.52
CA ASP A 243 26.30 22.51 2.52
C ASP A 243 25.61 22.19 1.16
N ASP A 244 26.15 22.74 0.08
CA ASP A 244 25.71 22.47 -1.29
C ASP A 244 26.25 21.09 -1.75
N CYS A 245 25.69 20.04 -1.18
CA CYS A 245 26.01 18.63 -1.48
C CYS A 245 24.91 17.70 -0.98
N MET A 246 24.93 16.45 -1.42
CA MET A 246 23.96 15.41 -1.04
C MET A 246 23.73 15.32 0.48
N TYR A 247 24.74 15.52 1.30
CA TYR A 247 24.59 15.55 2.77
C TYR A 247 23.74 16.73 3.24
N GLY A 248 23.98 17.93 2.69
CA GLY A 248 23.18 19.11 3.02
C GLY A 248 21.73 18.96 2.61
N ASP A 249 21.47 18.40 1.43
CA ASP A 249 20.12 18.13 0.94
C ASP A 249 19.40 17.11 1.83
N GLN A 250 20.06 16.02 2.18
CA GLN A 250 19.51 15.01 3.09
C GLN A 250 19.25 15.59 4.50
N LEU A 251 20.14 16.45 5.01
CA LEU A 251 19.93 17.07 6.31
C LEU A 251 18.76 18.06 6.30
N ARG A 252 18.60 18.83 5.23
CA ARG A 252 17.44 19.72 5.03
C ARG A 252 16.14 18.91 5.00
N PHE A 253 16.10 17.83 4.22
CA PHE A 253 14.98 16.90 4.15
C PHE A 253 14.61 16.34 5.53
N LEU A 254 15.58 15.79 6.26
CA LEU A 254 15.34 15.21 7.59
C LEU A 254 14.82 16.24 8.60
N ARG A 255 15.32 17.48 8.55
CA ARG A 255 14.84 18.57 9.41
C ARG A 255 13.42 18.99 9.05
N GLY A 256 13.06 19.02 7.77
CA GLY A 256 11.72 19.26 7.28
C GLY A 256 10.74 18.20 7.80
N VAL A 257 11.08 16.93 7.61
CA VAL A 257 10.27 15.80 8.12
C VAL A 257 10.12 15.86 9.64
N ALA A 258 11.16 16.23 10.39
CA ALA A 258 11.08 16.38 11.84
C ALA A 258 10.12 17.49 12.25
N ASN A 259 10.21 18.67 11.62
CA ASN A 259 9.32 19.80 11.89
C ASN A 259 7.85 19.42 11.68
N THR A 260 7.55 18.84 10.52
CA THR A 260 6.20 18.38 10.16
C THR A 260 5.68 17.31 11.14
N THR A 261 6.56 16.40 11.56
CA THR A 261 6.20 15.38 12.56
C THR A 261 5.78 16.02 13.88
N TYR A 262 6.48 17.05 14.35
CA TYR A 262 6.15 17.75 15.61
C TYR A 262 4.83 18.50 15.49
N GLU A 263 4.61 19.18 14.36
CA GLU A 263 3.39 19.92 14.07
C GLU A 263 2.18 18.99 14.03
N TYR A 264 2.25 17.93 13.23
CA TYR A 264 1.15 16.98 13.10
C TYR A 264 0.90 16.14 14.35
N ALA A 265 1.93 15.86 15.14
CA ALA A 265 1.76 15.14 16.39
C ALA A 265 0.80 15.89 17.34
N GLY A 266 0.96 17.21 17.46
CA GLY A 266 0.05 18.05 18.24
C GLY A 266 -1.37 18.07 17.67
N THR A 267 -1.50 18.35 16.38
CA THR A 267 -2.81 18.43 15.70
C THR A 267 -3.61 17.11 15.80
N ILE A 268 -2.93 15.97 15.60
CA ILE A 268 -3.56 14.64 15.71
C ILE A 268 -3.97 14.36 17.17
N HIS A 269 -3.09 14.67 18.14
CA HIS A 269 -3.39 14.49 19.56
C HIS A 269 -4.60 15.34 19.97
N ASP A 270 -4.65 16.60 19.60
CA ASP A 270 -5.76 17.49 19.91
C ASP A 270 -7.09 17.00 19.33
N ALA A 271 -7.10 16.57 18.08
CA ALA A 271 -8.27 15.96 17.44
C ALA A 271 -8.69 14.66 18.15
N TYR A 272 -7.73 13.80 18.51
CA TYR A 272 -8.00 12.59 19.27
C TYR A 272 -8.63 12.87 20.63
N MET A 273 -8.18 13.91 21.34
CA MET A 273 -8.75 14.31 22.64
C MET A 273 -10.12 14.96 22.50
N ALA A 274 -10.38 15.70 21.43
CA ALA A 274 -11.67 16.32 21.14
C ALA A 274 -12.74 15.30 20.75
N GLY A 275 -12.38 14.26 19.98
CA GLY A 275 -13.31 13.22 19.56
C GLY A 275 -13.48 12.13 20.63
N GLN A 276 -14.73 11.63 20.78
CA GLN A 276 -15.06 10.56 21.72
C GLN A 276 -15.91 9.49 21.04
N ASN A 277 -15.61 8.22 21.31
CA ASN A 277 -16.43 7.12 20.82
C ASN A 277 -17.68 6.98 21.67
N GLN A 278 -18.82 6.81 21.01
CA GLN A 278 -20.14 6.58 21.64
C GLN A 278 -20.50 5.09 21.62
N VAL A 279 -19.81 4.30 20.79
CA VAL A 279 -19.99 2.85 20.63
C VAL A 279 -18.79 2.11 21.22
N GLU A 280 -19.03 0.96 21.83
CA GLU A 280 -17.97 0.08 22.33
C GLU A 280 -17.40 -0.76 21.18
N TYR A 281 -16.11 -0.66 20.93
CA TYR A 281 -15.40 -1.45 19.94
C TYR A 281 -14.85 -2.74 20.54
N GLN A 282 -14.79 -3.79 19.73
CA GLN A 282 -14.18 -5.05 20.12
C GLN A 282 -12.71 -4.89 20.51
N ASP A 283 -12.24 -5.69 21.49
CA ASP A 283 -10.84 -5.69 21.91
C ASP A 283 -9.96 -6.53 20.94
N ASN A 284 -9.82 -6.04 19.72
CA ASN A 284 -8.88 -6.57 18.73
C ASN A 284 -8.18 -5.44 17.97
N GLY A 285 -7.07 -5.78 17.29
CA GLY A 285 -6.23 -4.78 16.62
C GLY A 285 -6.95 -4.00 15.53
N PHE A 286 -7.84 -4.61 14.77
CA PHE A 286 -8.55 -3.94 13.68
C PHE A 286 -9.63 -2.99 14.21
N ALA A 287 -10.42 -3.44 15.18
CA ALA A 287 -11.44 -2.61 15.80
C ALA A 287 -10.82 -1.38 16.51
N ARG A 288 -9.65 -1.54 17.15
CA ARG A 288 -8.91 -0.40 17.74
C ARG A 288 -8.45 0.62 16.71
N GLN A 289 -8.06 0.18 15.49
CA GLN A 289 -7.73 1.11 14.39
C GLN A 289 -8.97 1.95 14.02
N LEU A 290 -10.13 1.32 13.79
CA LEU A 290 -11.37 2.02 13.46
C LEU A 290 -11.85 2.94 14.61
N ALA A 291 -11.75 2.49 15.86
CA ALA A 291 -12.06 3.31 17.02
C ALA A 291 -11.20 4.58 17.09
N LEU A 292 -9.92 4.47 16.72
CA LEU A 292 -9.02 5.61 16.61
C LEU A 292 -9.45 6.55 15.47
N LEU A 293 -9.72 6.01 14.28
CA LEU A 293 -10.17 6.82 13.14
C LEU A 293 -11.47 7.57 13.47
N ALA A 294 -12.44 6.91 14.09
CA ALA A 294 -13.69 7.54 14.51
C ALA A 294 -13.44 8.75 15.42
N ARG A 295 -12.50 8.64 16.37
CA ARG A 295 -12.14 9.79 17.22
C ARG A 295 -11.50 10.93 16.44
N LEU A 296 -10.56 10.62 15.53
CA LEU A 296 -9.89 11.64 14.72
C LEU A 296 -10.87 12.38 13.80
N ILE A 297 -11.80 11.64 13.19
CA ILE A 297 -12.84 12.22 12.32
C ILE A 297 -13.79 13.09 13.14
N LYS A 298 -14.32 12.57 14.25
CA LYS A 298 -15.22 13.33 15.15
C LYS A 298 -14.52 14.49 15.84
N GLY A 299 -13.23 14.42 16.04
CA GLY A 299 -12.39 15.51 16.52
C GLY A 299 -12.05 16.57 15.47
N ASN A 300 -12.58 16.42 14.26
CA ASN A 300 -12.46 17.37 13.17
C ASN A 300 -11.01 17.62 12.72
N LEU A 301 -10.20 16.53 12.62
CA LEU A 301 -8.80 16.63 12.23
C LEU A 301 -8.59 17.26 10.85
N GLY A 302 -9.54 17.08 9.93
CA GLY A 302 -9.47 17.62 8.56
C GLY A 302 -8.75 16.74 7.55
N THR A 303 -8.10 15.65 7.95
CA THR A 303 -7.48 14.67 7.04
C THR A 303 -8.55 13.98 6.19
N LYS A 304 -8.31 13.88 4.87
CA LYS A 304 -9.27 13.34 3.91
C LYS A 304 -9.06 11.86 3.58
N VAL A 305 -7.87 11.32 3.79
CA VAL A 305 -7.57 9.92 3.45
C VAL A 305 -6.94 9.21 4.63
N TYR A 306 -7.49 8.05 4.95
CA TYR A 306 -6.97 7.18 6.00
C TYR A 306 -6.68 5.79 5.45
N MET A 307 -5.72 5.09 6.01
CA MET A 307 -5.43 3.71 5.68
C MET A 307 -5.23 2.87 6.93
N ILE A 308 -5.92 1.72 6.96
CA ILE A 308 -5.78 0.69 7.99
C ILE A 308 -5.58 -0.68 7.36
N SER A 309 -5.15 -1.65 8.15
CA SER A 309 -4.90 -3.00 7.65
C SER A 309 -5.46 -4.08 8.55
N LEU A 310 -6.06 -5.09 7.92
CA LEU A 310 -6.42 -6.36 8.53
C LEU A 310 -5.58 -7.45 7.86
N GLY A 311 -4.60 -8.01 8.57
CA GLY A 311 -3.73 -9.07 8.06
C GLY A 311 -4.21 -10.46 8.43
N GLY A 312 -3.65 -11.47 7.74
CA GLY A 312 -3.89 -12.88 8.03
C GLY A 312 -4.72 -13.61 6.97
N PHE A 313 -4.96 -12.99 5.81
CA PHE A 313 -5.72 -13.59 4.71
C PHE A 313 -4.91 -14.61 3.88
N ASP A 314 -3.64 -14.82 4.18
CA ASP A 314 -2.83 -15.87 3.53
C ASP A 314 -3.20 -17.27 4.06
N THR A 315 -4.40 -17.71 3.73
CA THR A 315 -5.07 -18.88 4.29
C THR A 315 -4.79 -20.16 3.51
N HIS A 316 -3.53 -20.54 3.35
CA HIS A 316 -3.14 -21.83 2.75
C HIS A 316 -3.56 -23.04 3.59
N GLY A 317 -3.98 -22.86 4.83
CA GLY A 317 -4.47 -23.91 5.71
C GLY A 317 -5.40 -23.37 6.78
N ASN A 318 -6.29 -24.26 7.31
CA ASN A 318 -7.28 -23.91 8.32
C ASN A 318 -8.16 -22.70 7.96
N GLN A 319 -8.37 -22.46 6.68
CA GLN A 319 -9.07 -21.27 6.17
C GLN A 319 -10.44 -21.07 6.81
N PRO A 320 -11.33 -22.07 7.00
CA PRO A 320 -12.66 -21.86 7.57
C PRO A 320 -12.61 -21.14 8.93
N ILE A 321 -11.66 -21.51 9.80
CA ILE A 321 -11.55 -20.92 11.15
C ILE A 321 -10.91 -19.54 11.08
N VAL A 322 -9.85 -19.38 10.27
CA VAL A 322 -9.13 -18.12 10.17
C VAL A 322 -9.96 -17.07 9.47
N HIS A 323 -10.56 -17.40 8.34
CA HIS A 323 -11.38 -16.49 7.53
C HIS A 323 -12.65 -16.06 8.28
N GLU A 324 -13.35 -16.99 8.95
CA GLU A 324 -14.49 -16.69 9.82
C GLU A 324 -14.14 -15.62 10.85
N ARG A 325 -13.01 -15.80 11.56
CA ARG A 325 -12.55 -14.83 12.57
C ARG A 325 -12.23 -13.45 11.94
N LEU A 326 -11.54 -13.42 10.80
CA LEU A 326 -11.14 -12.18 10.15
C LEU A 326 -12.36 -11.40 9.65
N MET A 327 -13.29 -12.06 8.97
CA MET A 327 -14.47 -11.41 8.41
C MET A 327 -15.51 -11.07 9.49
N SER A 328 -15.62 -11.85 10.56
CA SER A 328 -16.40 -11.47 11.75
C SER A 328 -15.83 -10.21 12.41
N ASN A 329 -14.50 -10.13 12.60
CA ASN A 329 -13.86 -8.93 13.14
C ASN A 329 -14.08 -7.71 12.24
N LEU A 330 -13.94 -7.86 10.92
CA LEU A 330 -14.18 -6.80 9.95
C LEU A 330 -15.62 -6.32 10.03
N SER A 331 -16.59 -7.24 9.92
CA SER A 331 -18.01 -6.89 9.85
C SER A 331 -18.53 -6.17 11.10
N VAL A 332 -18.17 -6.66 12.29
CA VAL A 332 -18.59 -6.02 13.56
C VAL A 332 -17.90 -4.66 13.74
N ALA A 333 -16.60 -4.58 13.42
CA ALA A 333 -15.88 -3.32 13.61
C ALA A 333 -16.34 -2.23 12.62
N ILE A 334 -16.68 -2.59 11.38
CA ILE A 334 -17.24 -1.68 10.38
C ILE A 334 -18.63 -1.20 10.80
N ASN A 335 -19.50 -2.10 11.25
CA ASN A 335 -20.82 -1.71 11.74
C ASN A 335 -20.71 -0.72 12.91
N ASN A 336 -19.89 -1.06 13.93
CA ASN A 336 -19.67 -0.19 15.08
C ASN A 336 -19.10 1.17 14.67
N PHE A 337 -18.24 1.20 13.66
CA PHE A 337 -17.63 2.43 13.16
C PHE A 337 -18.66 3.38 12.54
N TYR A 338 -19.52 2.88 11.65
CA TYR A 338 -20.56 3.71 11.03
C TYR A 338 -21.64 4.10 12.03
N GLU A 339 -22.04 3.20 12.95
CA GLU A 339 -22.91 3.54 14.06
C GLU A 339 -22.32 4.67 14.92
N ASP A 340 -21.02 4.62 15.23
CA ASP A 340 -20.33 5.63 16.05
C ASP A 340 -20.22 6.99 15.33
N LEU A 341 -20.00 7.01 14.03
CA LEU A 341 -19.98 8.24 13.22
C LEU A 341 -21.37 8.89 13.12
N ALA A 342 -22.42 8.09 13.01
CA ALA A 342 -23.80 8.56 12.90
C ALA A 342 -24.25 9.37 14.14
N PHE A 343 -23.68 9.10 15.33
CA PHE A 343 -23.97 9.94 16.53
C PHE A 343 -23.57 11.42 16.37
N THR A 344 -22.68 11.73 15.45
CA THR A 344 -22.21 13.10 15.18
C THR A 344 -22.50 13.55 13.75
N GLU A 345 -23.36 12.82 13.03
CA GLU A 345 -23.77 13.15 11.65
C GLU A 345 -22.57 13.29 10.71
N GLN A 346 -21.60 12.37 10.82
CA GLN A 346 -20.39 12.36 9.97
C GLN A 346 -20.26 11.12 9.10
N ASP A 347 -21.17 10.17 9.23
CA ASP A 347 -21.19 8.93 8.46
C ASP A 347 -21.45 9.17 6.97
N ASP A 348 -22.17 10.24 6.61
CA ASP A 348 -22.45 10.65 5.23
C ASP A 348 -21.21 11.14 4.45
N LYS A 349 -20.16 11.54 5.16
CA LYS A 349 -18.91 12.04 4.60
C LYS A 349 -17.82 10.97 4.48
N VAL A 350 -18.07 9.76 4.96
CA VAL A 350 -17.06 8.72 5.04
C VAL A 350 -17.40 7.55 4.12
N LEU A 351 -16.46 7.23 3.23
CA LEU A 351 -16.46 6.03 2.41
C LEU A 351 -15.31 5.12 2.82
N SER A 352 -15.61 3.86 3.08
CA SER A 352 -14.57 2.82 3.29
C SER A 352 -14.51 1.88 2.09
N MET A 353 -13.32 1.58 1.59
CA MET A 353 -13.07 0.66 0.49
C MET A 353 -12.04 -0.38 0.92
N THR A 354 -12.37 -1.68 0.76
CA THR A 354 -11.40 -2.75 0.96
C THR A 354 -10.58 -3.00 -0.29
N PHE A 355 -9.34 -3.47 -0.16
CA PHE A 355 -8.55 -4.00 -1.27
C PHE A 355 -7.61 -5.11 -0.78
N SER A 356 -7.21 -5.99 -1.69
CA SER A 356 -6.28 -7.09 -1.41
C SER A 356 -5.37 -7.27 -2.61
N GLU A 357 -4.14 -7.73 -2.40
CA GLU A 357 -3.14 -7.89 -3.45
C GLU A 357 -3.51 -8.89 -4.55
N PHE A 358 -4.40 -9.82 -4.23
CA PHE A 358 -5.00 -10.80 -5.14
C PHE A 358 -6.14 -11.55 -4.42
N GLY A 359 -6.85 -12.43 -5.13
CA GLY A 359 -7.86 -13.33 -4.58
C GLY A 359 -7.32 -14.74 -4.34
N ARG A 360 -8.22 -15.72 -4.29
CA ARG A 360 -7.91 -17.14 -4.09
C ARG A 360 -8.48 -17.99 -5.21
N ARG A 361 -7.86 -19.17 -5.45
CA ARG A 361 -8.36 -20.14 -6.42
C ARG A 361 -9.75 -20.65 -6.05
N ILE A 362 -10.49 -21.10 -7.06
CA ILE A 362 -11.81 -21.74 -6.86
C ILE A 362 -11.66 -22.99 -5.99
N TYR A 363 -10.65 -23.81 -6.25
CA TYR A 363 -10.46 -25.10 -5.59
C TYR A 363 -9.77 -24.96 -4.25
N GLU A 364 -10.24 -25.77 -3.28
CA GLU A 364 -9.49 -25.98 -2.04
C GLU A 364 -8.18 -26.74 -2.30
N ASN A 365 -7.21 -26.56 -1.42
CA ASN A 365 -5.97 -27.33 -1.40
C ASN A 365 -6.01 -28.46 -0.36
N GLY A 366 -4.95 -29.29 -0.30
CA GLY A 366 -4.86 -30.42 0.63
C GLY A 366 -4.73 -30.07 2.11
N SER A 367 -4.71 -28.77 2.48
CA SER A 367 -4.52 -28.29 3.86
C SER A 367 -5.76 -27.58 4.43
N ASN A 368 -6.94 -27.79 3.84
CA ASN A 368 -8.17 -27.06 4.17
C ASN A 368 -7.99 -25.54 4.02
N GLY A 369 -7.40 -25.11 2.94
CA GLY A 369 -7.20 -23.74 2.55
C GLY A 369 -7.29 -23.55 1.06
N THR A 370 -6.82 -22.42 0.55
CA THR A 370 -6.77 -22.12 -0.88
C THR A 370 -5.42 -21.55 -1.26
N ASP A 371 -4.98 -21.85 -2.47
CA ASP A 371 -3.78 -21.21 -3.04
C ASP A 371 -4.09 -19.82 -3.59
N HIS A 372 -3.05 -19.03 -3.87
CA HIS A 372 -3.18 -17.73 -4.50
C HIS A 372 -3.94 -17.84 -5.82
N GLY A 373 -4.87 -16.93 -6.01
CA GLY A 373 -5.71 -16.81 -7.20
C GLY A 373 -5.83 -15.37 -7.64
N LYS A 374 -6.55 -15.14 -8.73
CA LYS A 374 -6.73 -13.80 -9.29
C LYS A 374 -7.87 -13.05 -8.56
N ALA A 375 -8.87 -12.62 -9.28
CA ALA A 375 -9.95 -11.75 -8.88
C ALA A 375 -10.56 -12.00 -7.50
N ALA A 376 -10.86 -10.92 -6.79
CA ALA A 376 -11.59 -10.92 -5.51
C ALA A 376 -12.64 -9.79 -5.48
N PRO A 377 -13.68 -9.86 -4.64
CA PRO A 377 -14.58 -8.74 -4.47
C PRO A 377 -13.91 -7.61 -3.67
N THR A 378 -14.23 -6.37 -4.02
CA THR A 378 -13.96 -5.18 -3.23
C THR A 378 -15.24 -4.75 -2.52
N LEU A 379 -15.16 -4.54 -1.21
CA LEU A 379 -16.29 -4.13 -0.38
C LEU A 379 -16.23 -2.64 -0.14
N PHE A 380 -17.38 -1.97 -0.29
CA PHE A 380 -17.57 -0.56 0.00
C PHE A 380 -18.60 -0.38 1.10
N PHE A 381 -18.32 0.54 2.02
CA PHE A 381 -19.20 0.89 3.12
C PHE A 381 -19.32 2.40 3.24
N GLY A 382 -20.52 2.89 3.52
CA GLY A 382 -20.79 4.32 3.77
C GLY A 382 -22.16 4.78 3.29
N SER A 383 -22.68 5.81 3.93
CA SER A 383 -24.02 6.36 3.64
C SER A 383 -24.09 7.02 2.25
N GLY A 384 -22.94 7.41 1.67
CA GLY A 384 -22.87 7.99 0.33
C GLY A 384 -23.15 7.00 -0.82
N LEU A 385 -23.24 5.69 -0.55
CA LEU A 385 -23.42 4.66 -1.58
C LEU A 385 -24.82 4.65 -2.25
N SER A 386 -25.78 5.37 -1.71
CA SER A 386 -27.16 5.48 -2.26
C SER A 386 -27.84 4.16 -2.57
N GLY A 387 -27.64 3.16 -1.74
CA GLY A 387 -28.26 1.84 -1.86
C GLY A 387 -27.25 0.69 -1.80
N SER A 388 -27.70 -0.45 -1.28
CA SER A 388 -26.86 -1.67 -1.23
C SER A 388 -27.00 -2.47 -2.51
N ALA A 389 -25.89 -2.99 -3.02
CA ALA A 389 -25.88 -3.81 -4.23
C ALA A 389 -24.63 -4.70 -4.33
N PHE A 390 -24.76 -5.75 -5.14
CA PHE A 390 -23.64 -6.42 -5.77
C PHE A 390 -23.46 -5.82 -7.16
N VAL A 391 -22.27 -5.30 -7.45
CA VAL A 391 -21.98 -4.49 -8.64
C VAL A 391 -21.03 -5.24 -9.57
N GLY A 392 -21.28 -5.18 -10.88
CA GLY A 392 -20.48 -5.84 -11.89
C GLY A 392 -20.78 -7.34 -12.02
N ASP A 393 -20.14 -7.99 -12.98
CA ASP A 393 -20.34 -9.40 -13.29
C ASP A 393 -19.53 -10.28 -12.34
N HIS A 394 -20.18 -11.26 -11.72
CA HIS A 394 -19.46 -12.27 -10.94
C HIS A 394 -18.69 -13.20 -11.89
N PRO A 395 -17.39 -13.47 -11.66
CA PRO A 395 -16.62 -14.39 -12.49
C PRO A 395 -17.25 -15.78 -12.53
N SER A 396 -17.29 -16.40 -13.72
CA SER A 396 -17.85 -17.76 -13.88
C SER A 396 -17.05 -18.78 -13.09
N LEU A 397 -17.74 -19.64 -12.34
CA LEU A 397 -17.15 -20.80 -11.68
C LEU A 397 -17.02 -22.01 -12.60
N ASP A 398 -17.79 -22.05 -13.70
CA ASP A 398 -17.82 -23.18 -14.64
C ASP A 398 -16.67 -23.12 -15.65
N GLU A 399 -16.10 -21.93 -15.86
CA GLU A 399 -15.02 -21.67 -16.81
C GLU A 399 -13.79 -21.04 -16.14
N PRO A 400 -13.21 -21.68 -15.10
CA PRO A 400 -11.97 -21.19 -14.54
C PRO A 400 -10.82 -21.41 -15.54
N ASN A 401 -9.77 -20.60 -15.44
CA ASN A 401 -8.59 -20.87 -16.25
C ASN A 401 -7.91 -22.20 -15.88
N ASN A 402 -6.91 -22.61 -16.66
CA ASN A 402 -6.20 -23.89 -16.52
C ASN A 402 -5.61 -24.16 -15.11
N ARG A 403 -5.53 -23.13 -14.26
CA ARG A 403 -5.00 -23.22 -12.88
C ARG A 403 -6.08 -23.08 -11.82
N GLY A 404 -7.37 -22.99 -12.20
CA GLY A 404 -8.49 -22.78 -11.27
C GLY A 404 -8.57 -21.35 -10.73
N ASN A 405 -8.06 -20.36 -11.44
CA ASN A 405 -8.24 -18.96 -11.08
C ASN A 405 -9.57 -18.45 -11.64
N LEU A 406 -10.23 -17.61 -10.87
CA LEU A 406 -11.29 -16.73 -11.38
C LEU A 406 -10.65 -15.67 -12.28
N GLU A 407 -11.16 -15.48 -13.48
CA GLU A 407 -10.76 -14.36 -14.31
C GLU A 407 -11.38 -13.07 -13.76
N TYR A 408 -10.65 -11.94 -13.87
CA TYR A 408 -11.21 -10.67 -13.45
C TYR A 408 -12.30 -10.21 -14.43
N THR A 409 -13.31 -9.54 -13.89
CA THR A 409 -14.40 -8.92 -14.66
C THR A 409 -14.41 -7.40 -14.47
N MET A 410 -13.64 -6.91 -13.51
CA MET A 410 -13.51 -5.51 -13.18
C MET A 410 -12.03 -5.15 -12.97
N ASP A 411 -11.52 -4.21 -13.75
CA ASP A 411 -10.18 -3.65 -13.52
C ASP A 411 -10.19 -2.78 -12.25
N PHE A 412 -9.27 -3.04 -11.32
CA PHE A 412 -9.21 -2.31 -10.06
C PHE A 412 -8.98 -0.81 -10.23
N ARG A 413 -8.36 -0.36 -11.34
CA ARG A 413 -8.12 1.04 -11.66
C ARG A 413 -9.42 1.80 -11.94
N ASN A 414 -10.46 1.10 -12.43
CA ASN A 414 -11.79 1.68 -12.57
C ASN A 414 -12.40 2.07 -11.20
N LEU A 415 -12.16 1.26 -10.15
CA LEU A 415 -12.59 1.59 -8.80
C LEU A 415 -11.83 2.83 -8.28
N TYR A 416 -10.52 2.85 -8.47
CA TYR A 416 -9.69 3.98 -8.04
C TYR A 416 -10.07 5.27 -8.76
N GLY A 417 -10.25 5.21 -10.09
CA GLY A 417 -10.71 6.34 -10.86
C GLY A 417 -12.08 6.85 -10.42
N THR A 418 -13.03 5.94 -10.18
CA THR A 418 -14.35 6.32 -9.67
C THR A 418 -14.27 7.00 -8.31
N VAL A 419 -13.48 6.45 -7.37
CA VAL A 419 -13.32 7.04 -6.03
C VAL A 419 -12.63 8.40 -6.10
N LEU A 420 -11.59 8.56 -6.92
CA LEU A 420 -10.94 9.86 -7.12
C LEU A 420 -11.89 10.89 -7.70
N ALA A 421 -12.56 10.55 -8.82
CA ALA A 421 -13.41 11.49 -9.53
C ALA A 421 -14.71 11.79 -8.80
N GLU A 422 -15.42 10.74 -8.35
CA GLU A 422 -16.81 10.86 -7.91
C GLU A 422 -16.99 10.94 -6.40
N TRP A 423 -15.94 10.60 -5.62
CA TRP A 423 -15.94 10.74 -4.17
C TRP A 423 -15.03 11.87 -3.69
N LEU A 424 -13.80 11.93 -4.20
CA LEU A 424 -12.82 12.96 -3.83
C LEU A 424 -12.87 14.17 -4.77
N CYS A 425 -13.73 14.18 -5.78
CA CYS A 425 -13.98 15.27 -6.72
C CYS A 425 -12.72 15.72 -7.50
N VAL A 426 -11.83 14.79 -7.78
CA VAL A 426 -10.62 15.06 -8.59
C VAL A 426 -11.01 15.20 -10.06
N PRO A 427 -10.55 16.25 -10.77
CA PRO A 427 -10.81 16.40 -12.19
C PRO A 427 -10.39 15.18 -13.01
N ARG A 428 -11.20 14.78 -13.98
CA ARG A 428 -10.99 13.54 -14.75
C ARG A 428 -9.61 13.46 -15.40
N GLU A 429 -9.10 14.57 -15.92
CA GLU A 429 -7.77 14.63 -16.54
C GLU A 429 -6.67 14.28 -15.51
N SER A 430 -6.73 14.83 -14.30
CA SER A 430 -5.80 14.51 -13.23
C SER A 430 -5.95 13.04 -12.76
N VAL A 431 -7.18 12.52 -12.72
CA VAL A 431 -7.40 11.10 -12.37
C VAL A 431 -6.66 10.16 -13.32
N GLU A 432 -6.76 10.41 -14.64
CA GLU A 432 -6.05 9.58 -15.63
C GLU A 432 -4.53 9.66 -15.45
N GLU A 433 -3.98 10.85 -15.15
CA GLU A 433 -2.56 11.00 -14.82
C GLU A 433 -2.18 10.23 -13.56
N HIS A 434 -3.00 10.29 -12.50
CA HIS A 434 -2.77 9.53 -11.26
C HIS A 434 -2.83 8.01 -11.46
N LEU A 435 -3.53 7.56 -12.51
CA LEU A 435 -3.61 6.15 -12.93
C LEU A 435 -2.61 5.81 -14.06
N LEU A 436 -1.54 6.60 -14.23
CA LEU A 436 -0.49 6.41 -15.24
C LEU A 436 -1.03 6.41 -16.69
N GLY A 437 -1.98 7.29 -17.00
CA GLY A 437 -2.60 7.40 -18.31
C GLY A 437 -3.60 6.29 -18.62
N HIS A 438 -4.02 5.52 -17.61
CA HIS A 438 -5.07 4.52 -17.83
C HIS A 438 -6.45 5.19 -17.91
N PRO A 439 -7.17 5.08 -19.04
CA PRO A 439 -8.52 5.55 -19.14
C PRO A 439 -9.43 4.64 -18.31
N TYR A 440 -10.00 5.18 -17.22
CA TYR A 440 -10.90 4.41 -16.36
C TYR A 440 -12.37 4.54 -16.83
N GLN A 441 -13.13 3.50 -16.57
CA GLN A 441 -14.58 3.49 -16.70
C GLN A 441 -15.21 3.70 -15.33
N ALA A 442 -15.99 4.76 -15.16
CA ALA A 442 -16.70 5.02 -13.92
C ALA A 442 -17.70 3.89 -13.61
N ILE A 443 -17.81 3.55 -12.34
CA ILE A 443 -18.70 2.50 -11.82
C ILE A 443 -19.78 3.16 -10.99
N ASP A 444 -21.04 2.76 -11.19
CA ASP A 444 -22.16 3.27 -10.38
C ASP A 444 -22.03 2.76 -8.93
N LEU A 445 -21.42 3.56 -8.09
CA LEU A 445 -21.38 3.36 -6.64
C LEU A 445 -22.43 4.21 -5.90
N GLY A 446 -23.18 5.05 -6.61
CA GLY A 446 -24.28 5.85 -6.08
C GLY A 446 -23.90 7.22 -5.56
N PHE A 447 -22.65 7.64 -5.74
CA PHE A 447 -22.16 8.99 -5.41
C PHE A 447 -21.56 9.64 -6.66
N ASN A 448 -21.67 10.95 -6.76
CA ASN A 448 -20.98 11.75 -7.75
C ASN A 448 -20.72 13.18 -7.25
N CYS A 449 -19.70 13.82 -7.79
CA CYS A 449 -19.32 15.19 -7.47
C CYS A 449 -19.96 16.22 -8.40
N SER A 450 -20.33 15.85 -9.62
CA SER A 450 -20.85 16.77 -10.64
C SER A 450 -22.33 17.10 -10.44
N GLY A 451 -23.05 16.27 -9.70
CA GLY A 451 -24.51 16.31 -9.61
C GLY A 451 -25.20 15.82 -10.90
N GLU A 452 -24.45 15.33 -11.88
CA GLU A 452 -24.94 14.65 -13.07
C GLU A 452 -25.34 13.22 -12.73
N THR A 453 -26.24 12.63 -13.49
CA THR A 453 -26.58 11.22 -13.28
C THR A 453 -25.47 10.33 -13.84
N PHE A 454 -25.33 9.11 -13.30
CA PHE A 454 -24.37 8.13 -13.82
C PHE A 454 -24.56 7.88 -15.32
N ASP A 455 -25.81 7.90 -15.80
CA ASP A 455 -26.14 7.75 -17.21
C ASP A 455 -25.58 8.90 -18.06
N ASP A 456 -25.53 10.14 -17.53
CA ASP A 456 -24.94 11.29 -18.21
C ASP A 456 -23.40 11.13 -18.28
N ILE A 457 -22.78 10.64 -17.22
CA ILE A 457 -21.34 10.38 -17.15
C ILE A 457 -20.93 9.21 -18.07
N ALA A 458 -21.76 8.16 -18.13
CA ALA A 458 -21.50 7.00 -18.97
C ALA A 458 -21.69 7.29 -20.48
N MET A 459 -22.50 8.27 -20.84
CA MET A 459 -22.75 8.64 -22.25
C MET A 459 -21.57 9.36 -22.91
N ASP A 460 -20.69 10.00 -22.11
CA ASP A 460 -19.45 10.62 -22.63
C ASP A 460 -18.32 9.60 -22.86
N ASN A 461 -18.53 8.35 -22.46
CA ASN A 461 -17.58 7.27 -22.67
C ASN A 461 -17.96 6.47 -23.92
N ASP A 462 -17.58 6.94 -25.11
CA ASP A 462 -17.43 6.01 -26.24
C ASP A 462 -16.47 4.88 -25.80
N PRO A 463 -16.86 3.59 -25.97
CA PRO A 463 -16.00 2.50 -25.57
C PRO A 463 -14.65 2.69 -26.27
N PRO A 464 -13.52 2.61 -25.54
CA PRO A 464 -12.22 2.70 -26.17
C PRO A 464 -12.17 1.67 -27.29
N ILE A 465 -11.79 2.11 -28.48
CA ILE A 465 -11.51 1.20 -29.60
C ILE A 465 -10.40 0.29 -29.09
N LEU A 466 -10.77 -0.94 -28.71
CA LEU A 466 -9.80 -1.94 -28.30
C LEU A 466 -8.75 -2.03 -29.42
N PRO A 467 -7.46 -1.85 -29.14
CA PRO A 467 -6.46 -2.08 -30.15
C PRO A 467 -6.65 -3.51 -30.68
N GLU A 468 -6.76 -3.64 -31.99
CA GLU A 468 -6.85 -4.95 -32.65
C GLU A 468 -5.76 -5.83 -32.06
N THR A 469 -6.12 -7.03 -31.60
CA THR A 469 -5.18 -8.03 -31.09
C THR A 469 -3.99 -8.12 -32.02
N PRO A 470 -2.75 -7.94 -31.53
CA PRO A 470 -1.59 -8.11 -32.36
C PRO A 470 -1.60 -9.55 -32.92
N PRO A 471 -1.23 -9.75 -34.18
CA PRO A 471 -1.23 -11.06 -34.80
C PRO A 471 -0.38 -12.02 -33.99
N SER A 472 -0.86 -13.26 -33.82
CA SER A 472 -0.19 -14.35 -33.14
C SER A 472 1.29 -14.39 -33.55
N GLN A 473 2.19 -14.29 -32.57
CA GLN A 473 3.62 -14.42 -32.82
C GLN A 473 3.91 -15.83 -33.31
N ASP A 474 4.46 -15.91 -34.50
CA ASP A 474 5.10 -17.09 -35.09
C ASP A 474 6.32 -17.50 -34.23
N PRO A 475 6.74 -18.77 -34.29
CA PRO A 475 7.74 -19.32 -33.39
C PRO A 475 9.11 -18.67 -33.56
N MET A 476 9.66 -18.18 -32.47
CA MET A 476 11.05 -17.81 -32.16
C MET A 476 11.94 -17.39 -33.34
N ASP A 477 12.14 -16.10 -33.47
CA ASP A 477 13.29 -15.50 -34.16
C ASP A 477 14.56 -15.79 -33.33
N PRO A 478 15.60 -16.44 -33.89
CA PRO A 478 16.85 -16.76 -33.19
C PRO A 478 17.72 -15.52 -32.85
N ASN A 479 17.27 -14.29 -33.14
CA ASN A 479 17.96 -13.03 -32.84
C ASN A 479 17.30 -12.20 -31.73
N VAL A 480 16.43 -12.77 -30.92
CA VAL A 480 15.94 -12.08 -29.71
C VAL A 480 17.13 -11.84 -28.77
N ASP A 481 17.42 -10.59 -28.52
CA ASP A 481 18.52 -10.20 -27.65
C ASP A 481 18.29 -10.77 -26.24
N ILE A 482 19.22 -11.65 -25.80
CA ILE A 482 19.20 -12.34 -24.51
C ILE A 482 19.03 -11.32 -23.35
N LEU A 483 19.42 -10.05 -23.58
CA LEU A 483 19.34 -8.96 -22.61
C LEU A 483 17.90 -8.50 -22.32
N ASP A 484 16.97 -8.60 -23.28
CA ASP A 484 15.55 -8.25 -23.07
C ASP A 484 14.82 -9.31 -22.24
N THR A 485 15.28 -10.55 -22.26
CA THR A 485 14.70 -11.67 -21.51
C THR A 485 15.07 -11.64 -20.02
N ILE A 486 16.15 -10.95 -19.63
CA ILE A 486 16.63 -10.85 -18.22
C ILE A 486 15.80 -9.85 -17.40
N GLU A 487 15.06 -8.97 -18.04
CA GLU A 487 14.08 -8.10 -17.34
C GLU A 487 13.00 -8.90 -16.59
N HIS A 488 12.82 -10.16 -16.93
CA HIS A 488 11.83 -11.04 -16.31
C HIS A 488 12.39 -11.97 -15.22
N ALA A 489 13.66 -11.81 -14.80
CA ALA A 489 14.19 -12.59 -13.68
C ALA A 489 13.56 -12.13 -12.36
N ALA A 490 12.67 -12.95 -11.78
CA ALA A 490 12.05 -12.66 -10.49
C ALA A 490 13.02 -13.02 -9.35
N VAL A 491 13.38 -12.05 -8.51
CA VAL A 491 14.18 -12.26 -7.29
C VAL A 491 13.33 -11.96 -6.07
N TYR A 492 13.09 -12.94 -5.26
CA TYR A 492 12.29 -12.82 -4.04
C TYR A 492 13.23 -12.69 -2.82
N PRO A 493 13.08 -11.65 -1.98
CA PRO A 493 13.83 -11.58 -0.75
C PRO A 493 13.32 -12.64 0.22
N ALA A 494 14.25 -13.19 0.96
CA ALA A 494 14.04 -14.21 1.95
C ALA A 494 12.96 -13.91 2.98
N THR A 495 12.09 -14.85 3.17
CA THR A 495 10.91 -14.77 4.05
C THR A 495 11.23 -14.83 5.53
N SER A 496 12.48 -15.12 5.93
CA SER A 496 12.90 -15.21 7.34
C SER A 496 14.26 -14.55 7.59
N PRO A 497 14.36 -13.56 8.49
CA PRO A 497 15.66 -12.98 8.87
C PRO A 497 16.64 -13.98 9.45
N ARG A 498 16.17 -15.09 10.02
CA ARG A 498 17.02 -16.16 10.58
C ARG A 498 17.56 -17.11 9.52
N ASN A 499 16.87 -17.24 8.39
CA ASN A 499 17.31 -18.10 7.28
C ASN A 499 16.99 -17.40 5.94
N PRO A 500 17.79 -16.39 5.55
CA PRO A 500 17.53 -15.57 4.37
C PRO A 500 17.92 -16.28 3.07
N TYR A 501 16.95 -16.41 2.16
CA TYR A 501 17.14 -16.92 0.81
C TYR A 501 16.98 -15.81 -0.22
N ILE A 502 17.72 -15.88 -1.32
CA ILE A 502 17.44 -15.18 -2.56
C ILE A 502 16.82 -16.23 -3.51
N HIS A 503 15.56 -16.04 -3.84
CA HIS A 503 14.88 -16.84 -4.85
C HIS A 503 15.08 -16.17 -6.20
N LEU A 504 15.67 -16.87 -7.15
CA LEU A 504 15.95 -16.36 -8.49
C LEU A 504 15.31 -17.27 -9.53
N GLU A 505 14.49 -16.69 -10.40
CA GLU A 505 13.90 -17.37 -11.56
C GLU A 505 14.57 -16.85 -12.83
N MET A 506 15.23 -17.74 -13.55
CA MET A 506 15.94 -17.42 -14.78
C MET A 506 15.14 -17.88 -16.00
N PRO A 507 14.75 -16.98 -16.90
CA PRO A 507 14.01 -17.34 -18.11
C PRO A 507 14.88 -18.06 -19.15
N VAL A 508 16.19 -17.87 -19.09
CA VAL A 508 17.20 -18.52 -19.95
C VAL A 508 18.48 -18.75 -19.15
N ALA A 509 19.31 -19.71 -19.62
CA ALA A 509 20.60 -19.94 -19.00
C ALA A 509 21.55 -18.75 -19.21
N ALA A 510 22.10 -18.20 -18.12
CA ALA A 510 23.02 -17.07 -18.15
C ALA A 510 24.05 -17.14 -17.02
N HIS A 511 25.17 -16.41 -17.18
CA HIS A 511 26.13 -16.22 -16.09
C HIS A 511 25.60 -15.19 -15.11
N VAL A 512 25.46 -15.59 -13.86
CA VAL A 512 24.93 -14.74 -12.77
C VAL A 512 26.03 -14.51 -11.75
N ASP A 513 26.24 -13.24 -11.37
CA ASP A 513 27.12 -12.84 -10.26
C ASP A 513 26.29 -12.14 -9.19
N ILE A 514 26.32 -12.66 -7.94
CA ILE A 514 25.61 -12.09 -6.80
C ILE A 514 26.60 -11.74 -5.71
N GLU A 515 26.73 -10.46 -5.44
CA GLU A 515 27.59 -9.89 -4.41
C GLU A 515 26.78 -9.34 -3.24
N LEU A 516 27.29 -9.51 -2.02
CA LEU A 516 26.71 -8.97 -0.79
C LEU A 516 27.53 -7.79 -0.28
N PHE A 517 26.83 -6.72 0.09
CA PHE A 517 27.40 -5.49 0.64
C PHE A 517 26.76 -5.18 2.01
N ASN A 518 27.52 -4.54 2.89
CA ASN A 518 26.95 -3.92 4.08
C ASN A 518 26.30 -2.57 3.72
N ILE A 519 25.61 -1.95 4.70
CA ILE A 519 24.92 -0.66 4.51
C ILE A 519 25.86 0.51 4.19
N LEU A 520 27.17 0.35 4.37
CA LEU A 520 28.20 1.34 4.02
C LEU A 520 28.70 1.17 2.58
N GLY A 521 28.10 0.23 1.81
CA GLY A 521 28.52 -0.08 0.45
C GLY A 521 29.81 -0.90 0.35
N GLN A 522 30.35 -1.40 1.45
CA GLN A 522 31.52 -2.26 1.45
C GLN A 522 31.12 -3.69 1.10
N ARG A 523 31.82 -4.28 0.14
CA ARG A 523 31.58 -5.67 -0.26
C ARG A 523 31.92 -6.63 0.86
N VAL A 524 30.94 -7.44 1.25
CA VAL A 524 31.06 -8.46 2.29
C VAL A 524 31.51 -9.78 1.69
N GLY A 525 31.02 -10.13 0.51
CA GLY A 525 31.42 -11.34 -0.20
C GLY A 525 30.61 -11.61 -1.45
N THR A 526 30.91 -12.73 -2.11
CA THR A 526 30.14 -13.24 -3.27
C THR A 526 29.25 -14.39 -2.82
N LEU A 527 27.96 -14.32 -3.11
CA LEU A 527 26.99 -15.36 -2.83
C LEU A 527 26.91 -16.39 -3.96
N PHE A 528 27.06 -15.94 -5.21
CA PHE A 528 26.98 -16.77 -6.40
C PHE A 528 27.82 -16.14 -7.52
N ASN A 529 28.50 -16.93 -8.35
CA ASN A 529 29.23 -16.47 -9.53
C ASN A 529 29.48 -17.66 -10.48
N GLU A 530 28.40 -18.10 -11.14
CA GLU A 530 28.45 -19.29 -12.01
C GLU A 530 27.37 -19.19 -13.11
N MET A 531 27.42 -20.10 -14.07
CA MET A 531 26.32 -20.29 -15.03
C MET A 531 25.10 -20.83 -14.31
N MET A 532 23.98 -20.12 -14.40
CA MET A 532 22.68 -20.56 -13.92
C MET A 532 21.86 -21.05 -15.13
N LEU A 533 21.24 -22.20 -14.99
CA LEU A 533 20.35 -22.74 -16.01
C LEU A 533 18.99 -22.06 -15.93
N GLU A 534 18.21 -22.18 -17.01
CA GLU A 534 16.79 -21.82 -17.01
C GLU A 534 16.07 -22.54 -15.88
N GLY A 535 15.22 -21.81 -15.12
CA GLY A 535 14.44 -22.32 -14.01
C GLY A 535 14.62 -21.54 -12.71
N GLN A 536 14.16 -22.13 -11.61
CA GLN A 536 14.15 -21.49 -10.29
C GLN A 536 15.30 -22.02 -9.43
N VAL A 537 16.00 -21.11 -8.73
CA VAL A 537 17.09 -21.43 -7.80
C VAL A 537 16.95 -20.62 -6.52
N ASP A 538 17.08 -21.32 -5.40
CA ASP A 538 17.12 -20.73 -4.05
C ASP A 538 18.56 -20.64 -3.55
N ILE A 539 19.01 -19.44 -3.22
CA ILE A 539 20.35 -19.17 -2.72
C ILE A 539 20.27 -18.79 -1.26
N ASN A 540 20.70 -19.67 -0.36
CA ASN A 540 20.78 -19.40 1.07
C ASN A 540 21.98 -18.51 1.37
N ILE A 541 21.72 -17.30 1.86
CA ILE A 541 22.78 -16.31 2.14
C ILE A 541 23.70 -16.77 3.26
N ARG A 542 23.16 -17.36 4.34
CA ARG A 542 23.97 -17.84 5.47
C ARG A 542 24.86 -19.03 5.12
N GLU A 543 24.34 -19.99 4.35
CA GLU A 543 25.13 -21.14 3.89
C GLU A 543 26.30 -20.73 2.99
N ARG A 544 26.06 -19.73 2.12
CA ARG A 544 27.10 -19.23 1.20
C ARG A 544 28.15 -18.36 1.89
N MET A 545 27.78 -17.65 2.97
CA MET A 545 28.67 -16.71 3.66
C MET A 545 29.33 -17.27 4.93
N ARG A 546 29.05 -18.51 5.31
CA ARG A 546 29.65 -19.26 6.43
C ARG A 546 30.20 -18.39 7.57
N ASP A 547 29.40 -18.17 8.61
CA ASP A 547 29.79 -17.55 9.90
C ASP A 547 30.31 -16.09 9.89
N SER A 548 30.30 -15.39 8.77
CA SER A 548 30.86 -14.03 8.65
C SER A 548 29.81 -12.90 8.73
N LEU A 549 28.51 -13.23 8.87
CA LEU A 549 27.43 -12.24 8.84
C LEU A 549 26.94 -11.91 10.25
N SER A 550 27.06 -10.65 10.65
CA SER A 550 26.39 -10.11 11.84
C SER A 550 24.92 -9.82 11.56
N THR A 551 24.11 -9.80 12.63
CA THR A 551 22.72 -9.32 12.54
C THR A 551 22.68 -7.89 12.01
N GLY A 552 21.89 -7.65 10.96
CA GLY A 552 21.77 -6.32 10.35
C GLY A 552 21.19 -6.33 8.93
N LYS A 553 21.07 -5.15 8.35
CA LYS A 553 20.64 -4.95 6.95
C LYS A 553 21.84 -5.03 6.02
N TYR A 554 21.68 -5.78 4.94
CA TYR A 554 22.66 -5.95 3.87
C TYR A 554 22.01 -5.61 2.53
N ILE A 555 22.84 -5.32 1.54
CA ILE A 555 22.42 -5.11 0.16
C ILE A 555 23.09 -6.21 -0.67
N TYR A 556 22.33 -6.96 -1.43
CA TYR A 556 22.89 -7.84 -2.45
C TYR A 556 22.69 -7.23 -3.84
N ARG A 557 23.72 -7.40 -4.69
CA ARG A 557 23.72 -6.96 -6.08
C ARG A 557 23.78 -8.20 -6.97
N ILE A 558 22.83 -8.30 -7.89
CA ILE A 558 22.82 -9.32 -8.93
C ILE A 558 23.27 -8.67 -10.22
N SER A 559 24.20 -9.32 -10.92
CA SER A 559 24.68 -8.91 -12.23
C SER A 559 24.48 -10.06 -13.22
N VAL A 560 23.86 -9.78 -14.35
CA VAL A 560 23.69 -10.72 -15.47
C VAL A 560 24.03 -9.97 -16.75
N GLY A 561 25.13 -10.34 -17.40
CA GLY A 561 25.68 -9.54 -18.49
C GLY A 561 26.03 -8.12 -18.03
N ASP A 562 25.57 -7.12 -18.76
CA ASP A 562 25.78 -5.71 -18.45
C ASP A 562 24.71 -5.13 -17.51
N LYS A 563 23.63 -5.86 -17.24
CA LYS A 563 22.56 -5.43 -16.34
C LYS A 563 22.92 -5.73 -14.89
N LYS A 564 22.59 -4.77 -14.00
CA LYS A 564 22.84 -4.88 -12.56
C LYS A 564 21.62 -4.44 -11.79
N MET A 565 21.33 -5.16 -10.73
CA MET A 565 20.23 -4.88 -9.84
C MET A 565 20.69 -5.01 -8.39
N SER A 566 20.11 -4.21 -7.48
CA SER A 566 20.44 -4.29 -6.05
C SER A 566 19.18 -4.31 -5.21
N LYS A 567 19.14 -5.20 -4.21
CA LYS A 567 18.07 -5.26 -3.21
C LYS A 567 18.63 -5.41 -1.81
N SER A 568 17.81 -5.10 -0.80
CA SER A 568 18.19 -5.21 0.60
C SER A 568 17.63 -6.49 1.23
N VAL A 569 18.38 -7.05 2.17
CA VAL A 569 17.99 -8.20 2.99
C VAL A 569 18.30 -7.95 4.45
N MET A 570 17.41 -8.38 5.34
CA MET A 570 17.64 -8.36 6.78
C MET A 570 18.16 -9.72 7.23
N ILE A 571 19.25 -9.74 8.00
CA ILE A 571 19.84 -10.95 8.58
C ILE A 571 19.75 -10.82 10.11
N ALA A 572 19.12 -11.80 10.77
CA ALA A 572 18.90 -11.81 12.21
C ALA A 572 19.73 -12.88 12.94
#